data_f62d512c7840345db906069b34c1d6d5
#
_entry.id   f62d512c7840345db906069b34c1d6d5
#
_cell.length_a   1.000
_cell.length_b   1.000
_cell.length_c   1.000
_cell.angle_alpha   90.00
_cell.angle_beta   90.00
_cell.angle_gamma   90.00
#
_symmetry.space_group_name_H-M   'P 1'
#
loop_
_entity.id
_entity.type
_entity.pdbx_description
1 polymer ?
#
loop_
_entity_poly.entity_id
_entity_poly.type
_entity_poly.pdbx_seq_one_letter_code
_entity_poly.pdbx_strand_id
1 'polypeptide(L)'
;MKRSDHILTTHTGSLPRPRPLAEMLVAKDQGQAYDAAGLAAAVRAAVLDIVRRQVETGIDIVDDGEMSKPGYSTYIADRLTGFSGHAPRKPPLDTAGYPEFNAAMVRMTGPQTLRRSTCAGPIALRDRAPMEEDIANLQDAANASGPADVFMTSASPGLVTAFQPNNYYPTHEEYLEAIATAMQPEYEAIHNAGFALQLDCPDLAMAHHTGFQDLSEEEFLKRAAHHVEALNHAVRKIPADRMRLHICWGNYEGPHDHDIALAKVAPILLKAKPAALVIEAANPRHEHEWSLWRGLKLPEDKLLIAGVIDTSTNYVEHPELVAERIERLAHVVGRERVIAGTDCGFGTFAGYGKIDPAIAFKKLAAMVEGAALATKRLWARAKPKAKKKAAAPARRTRPTTRKKAAARERISAKRGRGRR
;
A
#
# COMPACT_ATOMS: atom_id res chain seq x y z
N MET A 1 -0.01 13.23 8.88
CA MET A 1 0.26 13.69 7.49
C MET A 1 -0.64 14.86 7.17
N LYS A 2 -0.12 15.93 6.60
CA LYS A 2 -0.87 17.17 6.30
C LYS A 2 -1.30 17.18 4.84
N ARG A 3 -2.42 17.85 4.53
CA ARG A 3 -2.80 18.18 3.15
C ARG A 3 -1.71 19.08 2.54
N SER A 4 -1.32 18.76 1.31
CA SER A 4 -0.24 19.48 0.60
C SER A 4 -0.80 20.27 -0.58
N ASP A 5 -0.04 21.24 -1.07
CA ASP A 5 -0.27 21.99 -2.30
C ASP A 5 0.37 21.31 -3.53
N HIS A 6 0.89 20.12 -3.37
CA HIS A 6 1.43 19.23 -4.40
C HIS A 6 1.23 17.77 -4.02
N ILE A 7 1.43 16.85 -4.96
CA ILE A 7 1.40 15.41 -4.70
C ILE A 7 2.69 15.02 -4.00
N LEU A 8 2.58 14.62 -2.72
CA LEU A 8 3.69 14.06 -1.96
C LEU A 8 4.02 12.65 -2.45
N THR A 9 5.27 12.24 -2.25
CA THR A 9 5.79 10.92 -2.61
C THR A 9 6.25 10.14 -1.39
N THR A 10 6.01 8.83 -1.39
CA THR A 10 6.44 7.89 -0.35
C THR A 10 6.55 6.48 -0.95
N HIS A 11 6.80 5.49 -0.13
CA HIS A 11 6.71 4.07 -0.49
C HIS A 11 6.16 3.26 0.69
N THR A 12 6.09 1.93 0.54
CA THR A 12 5.41 1.08 1.52
C THR A 12 6.31 0.64 2.68
N GLY A 13 7.63 0.76 2.57
CA GLY A 13 8.57 0.47 3.65
C GLY A 13 9.80 -0.27 3.15
N SER A 14 9.73 -1.60 3.04
CA SER A 14 10.93 -2.39 2.75
C SER A 14 11.57 -2.07 1.41
N LEU A 15 12.88 -1.83 1.43
CA LEU A 15 13.73 -1.60 0.26
C LEU A 15 14.76 -2.73 0.12
N PRO A 16 15.35 -2.94 -1.08
CA PRO A 16 16.31 -3.99 -1.29
C PRO A 16 17.53 -3.85 -0.37
N ARG A 17 17.78 -4.88 0.43
CA ARG A 17 18.90 -4.93 1.36
C ARG A 17 20.21 -5.26 0.63
N PRO A 18 21.35 -4.70 1.05
CA PRO A 18 22.67 -5.20 0.62
C PRO A 18 22.79 -6.70 0.89
N ARG A 19 23.29 -7.47 -0.09
CA ARG A 19 23.36 -8.93 0.01
C ARG A 19 24.06 -9.43 1.27
N PRO A 20 25.23 -8.89 1.70
CA PRO A 20 25.87 -9.34 2.93
C PRO A 20 24.99 -9.13 4.16
N LEU A 21 24.26 -8.01 4.24
CA LEU A 21 23.30 -7.74 5.32
C LEU A 21 22.16 -8.75 5.32
N ALA A 22 21.59 -9.04 4.15
CA ALA A 22 20.51 -10.03 4.03
C ALA A 22 20.97 -11.43 4.50
N GLU A 23 22.19 -11.87 4.14
CA GLU A 23 22.78 -13.12 4.57
C GLU A 23 22.94 -13.18 6.10
N MET A 24 23.40 -12.10 6.75
CA MET A 24 23.53 -12.01 8.22
C MET A 24 22.17 -12.07 8.92
N LEU A 25 21.15 -11.38 8.38
CA LEU A 25 19.78 -11.40 8.92
C LEU A 25 19.16 -12.80 8.83
N VAL A 26 19.36 -13.49 7.71
CA VAL A 26 18.90 -14.88 7.52
C VAL A 26 19.60 -15.82 8.50
N ALA A 27 20.92 -15.71 8.67
CA ALA A 27 21.68 -16.52 9.62
C ALA A 27 21.16 -16.33 11.06
N LYS A 28 20.93 -15.07 11.46
CA LYS A 28 20.31 -14.74 12.76
C LYS A 28 18.93 -15.38 12.90
N ASP A 29 18.03 -15.19 11.92
CA ASP A 29 16.68 -15.75 11.97
C ASP A 29 16.68 -17.27 12.07
N GLN A 30 17.59 -17.93 11.39
CA GLN A 30 17.75 -19.40 11.43
C GLN A 30 18.44 -19.92 12.71
N GLY A 31 18.88 -19.03 13.60
CA GLY A 31 19.60 -19.40 14.81
C GLY A 31 21.01 -19.94 14.53
N GLN A 32 21.60 -19.61 13.39
CA GLN A 32 23.01 -19.93 13.06
C GLN A 32 23.94 -18.95 13.78
N ALA A 33 25.23 -19.32 13.88
CA ALA A 33 26.22 -18.40 14.42
C ALA A 33 26.39 -17.18 13.51
N TYR A 34 26.37 -15.98 14.10
CA TYR A 34 26.58 -14.71 13.38
C TYR A 34 27.32 -13.72 14.28
N ASP A 35 27.98 -12.75 13.68
CA ASP A 35 28.62 -11.64 14.38
C ASP A 35 27.56 -10.57 14.72
N ALA A 36 27.13 -10.49 15.98
CA ALA A 36 26.10 -9.55 16.42
C ALA A 36 26.57 -8.08 16.30
N ALA A 37 27.83 -7.78 16.63
CA ALA A 37 28.39 -6.44 16.52
C ALA A 37 28.54 -6.00 15.07
N GLY A 38 29.01 -6.90 14.21
CA GLY A 38 29.08 -6.70 12.78
C GLY A 38 27.71 -6.49 12.14
N LEU A 39 26.68 -7.24 12.58
CA LEU A 39 25.30 -7.05 12.12
C LEU A 39 24.77 -5.66 12.51
N ALA A 40 24.92 -5.24 13.77
CA ALA A 40 24.47 -3.92 14.22
C ALA A 40 25.15 -2.79 13.42
N ALA A 41 26.46 -2.88 13.20
CA ALA A 41 27.20 -1.92 12.38
C ALA A 41 26.72 -1.90 10.91
N ALA A 42 26.46 -3.08 10.32
CA ALA A 42 25.94 -3.19 8.95
C ALA A 42 24.55 -2.62 8.80
N VAL A 43 23.64 -2.86 9.77
CA VAL A 43 22.29 -2.28 9.81
C VAL A 43 22.38 -0.77 9.85
N ARG A 44 23.15 -0.20 10.79
CA ARG A 44 23.31 1.26 10.92
C ARG A 44 23.82 1.88 9.61
N ALA A 45 24.83 1.31 9.00
CA ALA A 45 25.37 1.78 7.73
C ALA A 45 24.33 1.69 6.59
N ALA A 46 23.57 0.59 6.55
CA ALA A 46 22.52 0.40 5.54
C ALA A 46 21.36 1.39 5.71
N VAL A 47 20.94 1.70 6.96
CA VAL A 47 19.89 2.69 7.23
C VAL A 47 20.34 4.10 6.82
N LEU A 48 21.59 4.48 7.14
CA LEU A 48 22.15 5.77 6.69
C LEU A 48 22.17 5.89 5.16
N ASP A 49 22.63 4.85 4.46
CA ASP A 49 22.68 4.87 2.98
C ASP A 49 21.28 4.90 2.36
N ILE A 50 20.36 4.07 2.87
CA ILE A 50 19.05 3.94 2.25
C ILE A 50 18.19 5.20 2.43
N VAL A 51 18.24 5.86 3.59
CA VAL A 51 17.55 7.14 3.82
C VAL A 51 18.13 8.24 2.93
N ARG A 52 19.47 8.34 2.87
CA ARG A 52 20.13 9.28 1.96
C ARG A 52 19.70 9.10 0.51
N ARG A 53 19.68 7.86 0.01
CA ARG A 53 19.27 7.53 -1.37
C ARG A 53 17.81 7.87 -1.64
N GLN A 54 16.89 7.67 -0.68
CA GLN A 54 15.49 8.07 -0.82
C GLN A 54 15.38 9.59 -0.99
N VAL A 55 16.06 10.37 -0.14
CA VAL A 55 16.06 11.83 -0.22
C VAL A 55 16.69 12.31 -1.54
N GLU A 56 17.83 11.76 -1.95
CA GLU A 56 18.48 12.06 -3.23
C GLU A 56 17.60 11.73 -4.45
N THR A 57 16.74 10.71 -4.34
CA THR A 57 15.77 10.36 -5.38
C THR A 57 14.60 11.36 -5.42
N GLY A 58 14.39 12.14 -4.36
CA GLY A 58 13.30 13.12 -4.25
C GLY A 58 12.04 12.58 -3.58
N ILE A 59 12.15 11.50 -2.77
CA ILE A 59 11.03 11.00 -1.97
C ILE A 59 10.81 11.95 -0.77
N ASP A 60 9.57 12.38 -0.57
CA ASP A 60 9.21 13.32 0.50
C ASP A 60 9.14 12.67 1.89
N ILE A 61 8.53 11.47 1.96
CA ILE A 61 8.29 10.77 3.22
C ILE A 61 9.03 9.43 3.18
N VAL A 62 10.10 9.32 3.95
CA VAL A 62 11.09 8.24 3.91
C VAL A 62 11.01 7.33 5.13
N ASP A 63 11.66 6.16 5.07
CA ASP A 63 11.84 5.25 6.20
C ASP A 63 13.23 4.57 6.21
N ASP A 64 13.45 3.64 7.15
CA ASP A 64 14.68 2.87 7.31
C ASP A 64 14.87 1.75 6.27
N GLY A 65 13.92 1.57 5.32
CA GLY A 65 13.92 0.49 4.35
C GLY A 65 13.81 -0.91 4.96
N GLU A 66 13.45 -1.01 6.23
CA GLU A 66 13.42 -2.25 7.02
C GLU A 66 14.77 -2.98 7.06
N MET A 67 15.88 -2.25 7.08
CA MET A 67 17.23 -2.83 6.98
C MET A 67 17.57 -3.74 8.16
N SER A 68 16.96 -3.57 9.34
CA SER A 68 17.16 -4.41 10.52
C SER A 68 16.32 -5.67 10.55
N LYS A 69 15.22 -5.71 9.77
CA LYS A 69 14.22 -6.78 9.84
C LYS A 69 14.54 -7.91 8.87
N PRO A 70 14.55 -9.18 9.29
CA PRO A 70 14.63 -10.31 8.37
C PRO A 70 13.38 -10.37 7.46
N GLY A 71 12.23 -9.92 7.94
CA GLY A 71 10.98 -9.77 7.21
C GLY A 71 9.95 -9.03 8.05
N TYR A 72 9.01 -8.38 7.40
CA TYR A 72 7.99 -7.53 8.02
C TYR A 72 7.10 -8.25 9.07
N SER A 73 7.05 -9.58 9.04
CA SER A 73 6.25 -10.40 9.97
C SER A 73 7.11 -11.26 10.90
N THR A 74 8.33 -11.61 10.50
CA THR A 74 9.17 -12.58 11.23
C THR A 74 9.95 -11.94 12.39
N TYR A 75 10.26 -10.64 12.30
CA TYR A 75 10.99 -9.91 13.34
C TYR A 75 10.27 -9.90 14.70
N ILE A 76 8.96 -10.13 14.71
CA ILE A 76 8.12 -10.15 15.93
C ILE A 76 8.60 -11.18 16.95
N ALA A 77 9.16 -12.31 16.52
CA ALA A 77 9.70 -13.30 17.42
C ALA A 77 10.92 -12.81 18.23
N ASP A 78 11.60 -11.77 17.74
CA ASP A 78 12.68 -11.08 18.49
C ASP A 78 12.13 -10.05 19.47
N ARG A 79 10.95 -9.48 19.20
CA ARG A 79 10.30 -8.43 20.02
C ARG A 79 9.47 -9.00 21.16
N LEU A 80 8.77 -10.10 20.92
CA LEU A 80 7.79 -10.66 21.84
C LEU A 80 8.22 -12.03 22.36
N THR A 81 7.80 -12.38 23.59
CA THR A 81 7.88 -13.73 24.15
C THR A 81 6.78 -14.63 23.61
N GLY A 82 6.78 -15.89 24.00
CA GLY A 82 5.72 -16.86 23.68
C GLY A 82 5.86 -17.53 22.32
N PHE A 83 6.79 -17.10 21.48
CA PHE A 83 7.04 -17.70 20.16
C PHE A 83 8.17 -18.73 20.20
N SER A 84 7.91 -19.92 19.62
CA SER A 84 8.90 -21.00 19.48
C SER A 84 8.57 -21.92 18.31
N GLY A 85 9.49 -22.85 18.04
CA GLY A 85 9.32 -23.89 17.02
C GLY A 85 9.28 -23.36 15.59
N HIS A 86 8.73 -24.20 14.70
CA HIS A 86 8.53 -23.87 13.28
C HIS A 86 7.25 -24.55 12.79
N ALA A 87 6.33 -23.78 12.26
CA ALA A 87 5.11 -24.29 11.62
C ALA A 87 5.28 -24.37 10.09
N PRO A 88 4.83 -25.45 9.46
CA PRO A 88 4.77 -25.49 8.01
C PRO A 88 3.83 -24.40 7.47
N ARG A 89 4.15 -23.88 6.29
CA ARG A 89 3.26 -22.94 5.57
C ARG A 89 2.36 -23.75 4.65
N LYS A 90 1.06 -23.48 4.67
CA LYS A 90 0.17 -23.93 3.61
C LYS A 90 0.47 -23.12 2.34
N PRO A 91 0.50 -23.74 1.15
CA PRO A 91 0.57 -22.98 -0.10
C PRO A 91 -0.59 -21.99 -0.18
N PRO A 92 -0.36 -20.75 -0.66
CA PRO A 92 -1.44 -19.84 -0.98
C PRO A 92 -2.42 -20.46 -1.99
N LEU A 93 -3.72 -20.18 -1.87
CA LEU A 93 -4.74 -20.77 -2.76
C LEU A 93 -4.49 -20.44 -4.22
N ASP A 94 -4.09 -19.21 -4.51
CA ASP A 94 -3.80 -18.71 -5.86
C ASP A 94 -2.53 -19.30 -6.51
N THR A 95 -1.69 -20.02 -5.76
CA THR A 95 -0.54 -20.76 -6.31
C THR A 95 -0.70 -22.27 -6.20
N ALA A 96 -1.60 -22.75 -5.34
CA ALA A 96 -1.83 -24.18 -5.10
C ALA A 96 -2.33 -24.92 -6.36
N GLY A 97 -3.11 -24.23 -7.20
CA GLY A 97 -3.59 -24.75 -8.48
C GLY A 97 -2.54 -24.80 -9.61
N TYR A 98 -1.35 -24.21 -9.40
CA TYR A 98 -0.33 -24.01 -10.44
C TYR A 98 1.06 -24.53 -10.00
N PRO A 99 1.25 -25.85 -9.80
CA PRO A 99 2.48 -26.41 -9.21
C PRO A 99 3.75 -26.11 -10.02
N GLU A 100 3.66 -26.11 -11.36
CA GLU A 100 4.80 -25.80 -12.22
C GLU A 100 5.21 -24.33 -12.12
N PHE A 101 4.23 -23.41 -12.09
CA PHE A 101 4.46 -21.99 -11.85
C PHE A 101 5.10 -21.77 -10.48
N ASN A 102 4.57 -22.39 -9.42
CA ASN A 102 5.12 -22.27 -8.07
C ASN A 102 6.59 -22.74 -8.02
N ALA A 103 6.90 -23.88 -8.65
CA ALA A 103 8.27 -24.38 -8.75
C ALA A 103 9.21 -23.42 -9.54
N ALA A 104 8.70 -22.78 -10.60
CA ALA A 104 9.45 -21.78 -11.34
C ALA A 104 9.69 -20.51 -10.51
N MET A 105 8.68 -20.04 -9.80
CA MET A 105 8.78 -18.90 -8.89
C MET A 105 9.83 -19.12 -7.81
N VAL A 106 9.82 -20.27 -7.14
CA VAL A 106 10.83 -20.63 -6.13
C VAL A 106 12.26 -20.64 -6.70
N ARG A 107 12.43 -21.11 -7.96
CA ARG A 107 13.74 -21.05 -8.63
C ARG A 107 14.21 -19.62 -8.88
N MET A 108 13.28 -18.69 -9.16
CA MET A 108 13.59 -17.28 -9.47
C MET A 108 13.86 -16.45 -8.21
N THR A 109 13.04 -16.63 -7.18
CA THR A 109 13.06 -15.79 -5.98
C THR A 109 13.87 -16.38 -4.82
N GLY A 110 14.27 -17.63 -4.93
CA GLY A 110 14.84 -18.42 -3.83
C GLY A 110 13.75 -19.00 -2.92
N PRO A 111 14.09 -20.01 -2.11
CA PRO A 111 13.18 -20.55 -1.11
C PRO A 111 12.98 -19.55 0.02
N GLN A 112 11.76 -19.43 0.54
CA GLN A 112 11.52 -18.73 1.79
C GLN A 112 12.09 -19.55 2.96
N THR A 113 13.25 -19.16 3.44
CA THR A 113 13.99 -19.89 4.48
C THR A 113 13.75 -19.35 5.90
N LEU A 114 13.09 -18.18 6.02
CA LEU A 114 12.81 -17.57 7.31
C LEU A 114 11.84 -18.41 8.14
N ARG A 115 12.10 -18.49 9.44
CA ARG A 115 11.31 -19.30 10.37
C ARG A 115 9.88 -18.75 10.50
N ARG A 116 8.92 -19.67 10.56
CA ARG A 116 7.55 -19.38 10.96
C ARG A 116 7.33 -19.95 12.37
N SER A 117 7.60 -19.14 13.39
CA SER A 117 7.36 -19.54 14.77
C SER A 117 5.86 -19.72 15.06
N THR A 118 5.53 -20.48 16.11
CA THR A 118 4.17 -20.62 16.64
C THR A 118 4.06 -19.95 17.99
N CYS A 119 2.88 -19.43 18.33
CA CYS A 119 2.59 -19.04 19.70
C CYS A 119 2.43 -20.29 20.55
N ALA A 120 3.41 -20.54 21.43
CA ALA A 120 3.47 -21.74 22.30
C ALA A 120 3.53 -21.35 23.80
N GLY A 121 3.34 -20.08 24.13
CA GLY A 121 3.36 -19.56 25.49
C GLY A 121 2.77 -18.15 25.58
N PRO A 122 2.77 -17.54 26.78
CA PRO A 122 2.20 -16.22 26.99
C PRO A 122 2.98 -15.14 26.23
N ILE A 123 2.25 -14.30 25.51
CA ILE A 123 2.78 -13.17 24.74
C ILE A 123 2.99 -11.97 25.66
N ALA A 124 4.20 -11.42 25.65
CA ALA A 124 4.58 -10.18 26.30
C ALA A 124 5.74 -9.54 25.52
N LEU A 125 5.97 -8.25 25.73
CA LEU A 125 7.17 -7.57 25.24
C LEU A 125 8.40 -8.23 25.87
N ARG A 126 9.36 -8.65 25.06
CA ARG A 126 10.59 -9.31 25.49
C ARG A 126 11.63 -8.29 25.95
N ASP A 127 11.95 -7.36 25.06
CA ASP A 127 12.99 -6.36 25.25
C ASP A 127 12.67 -5.14 24.37
N ARG A 128 12.96 -3.95 24.88
CA ARG A 128 12.77 -2.68 24.15
C ARG A 128 14.01 -2.31 23.32
N ALA A 129 15.21 -2.76 23.72
CA ALA A 129 16.46 -2.32 23.11
C ALA A 129 16.53 -2.49 21.59
N PRO A 130 16.08 -3.61 20.97
CA PRO A 130 16.13 -3.71 19.52
C PRO A 130 15.22 -2.71 18.78
N MET A 131 14.09 -2.34 19.38
CA MET A 131 13.20 -1.32 18.83
C MET A 131 13.80 0.08 19.00
N GLU A 132 14.37 0.37 20.15
CA GLU A 132 15.01 1.66 20.46
C GLU A 132 16.23 1.87 19.56
N GLU A 133 16.98 0.80 19.23
CA GLU A 133 18.10 0.83 18.28
C GLU A 133 17.59 1.16 16.85
N ASP A 134 16.52 0.52 16.39
CA ASP A 134 15.93 0.81 15.07
C ASP A 134 15.50 2.28 14.99
N ILE A 135 14.82 2.79 16.03
CA ILE A 135 14.39 4.18 16.10
C ILE A 135 15.59 5.13 16.08
N ALA A 136 16.65 4.84 16.85
CA ALA A 136 17.86 5.66 16.89
C ALA A 136 18.59 5.69 15.54
N ASN A 137 18.71 4.53 14.87
CA ASN A 137 19.34 4.45 13.55
C ASN A 137 18.59 5.29 12.51
N LEU A 138 17.24 5.23 12.50
CA LEU A 138 16.41 6.03 11.60
C LEU A 138 16.49 7.53 11.94
N GLN A 139 16.51 7.88 13.23
CA GLN A 139 16.63 9.29 13.66
C GLN A 139 17.97 9.90 13.23
N ASP A 140 19.08 9.15 13.41
CA ASP A 140 20.42 9.59 12.98
C ASP A 140 20.44 9.79 11.45
N ALA A 141 19.89 8.86 10.69
CA ALA A 141 19.84 8.94 9.24
C ALA A 141 18.96 10.09 8.73
N ALA A 142 17.80 10.31 9.36
CA ALA A 142 16.92 11.44 9.04
C ALA A 142 17.57 12.79 9.35
N ASN A 143 18.24 12.91 10.50
CA ASN A 143 18.98 14.13 10.86
C ASN A 143 20.12 14.43 9.87
N ALA A 144 20.78 13.41 9.36
CA ALA A 144 21.86 13.56 8.37
C ALA A 144 21.36 13.91 6.97
N SER A 145 20.15 13.48 6.58
CA SER A 145 19.65 13.57 5.20
C SER A 145 18.57 14.64 5.01
N GLY A 146 17.85 15.06 6.05
CA GLY A 146 16.86 16.15 6.05
C GLY A 146 15.60 15.87 5.20
N PRO A 147 14.92 14.72 5.33
CA PRO A 147 13.67 14.45 4.61
C PRO A 147 12.53 15.37 5.07
N ALA A 148 11.45 15.50 4.28
CA ALA A 148 10.30 16.31 4.62
C ALA A 148 9.47 15.71 5.77
N ASP A 149 9.31 14.38 5.81
CA ASP A 149 8.71 13.62 6.92
C ASP A 149 9.29 12.20 6.95
N VAL A 150 9.08 11.49 8.06
CA VAL A 150 9.62 10.15 8.30
C VAL A 150 8.51 9.24 8.80
N PHE A 151 8.50 7.99 8.32
CA PHE A 151 7.64 6.94 8.87
C PHE A 151 8.47 5.72 9.29
N MET A 152 7.90 4.86 10.12
CA MET A 152 8.46 3.56 10.46
C MET A 152 7.35 2.51 10.41
N THR A 153 7.66 1.34 9.86
CA THR A 153 6.73 0.21 9.74
C THR A 153 6.69 -0.62 11.02
N SER A 154 5.50 -1.12 11.37
CA SER A 154 5.32 -2.11 12.41
C SER A 154 4.20 -3.09 12.04
N ALA A 155 4.33 -4.35 12.45
CA ALA A 155 3.33 -5.38 12.23
C ALA A 155 2.04 -5.07 12.98
N SER A 156 0.87 -5.23 12.34
CA SER A 156 -0.42 -5.18 13.03
C SER A 156 -0.62 -6.41 13.94
N PRO A 157 -1.47 -6.33 14.97
CA PRO A 157 -1.82 -7.51 15.76
C PRO A 157 -2.40 -8.65 14.90
N GLY A 158 -3.24 -8.31 13.93
CA GLY A 158 -3.85 -9.27 13.01
C GLY A 158 -2.83 -9.94 12.10
N LEU A 159 -1.84 -9.19 11.59
CA LEU A 159 -0.72 -9.76 10.84
C LEU A 159 0.00 -10.86 11.63
N VAL A 160 0.31 -10.59 12.89
CA VAL A 160 1.00 -11.57 13.74
C VAL A 160 0.17 -12.84 13.88
N THR A 161 -1.15 -12.73 14.10
CA THR A 161 -2.02 -13.92 14.21
C THR A 161 -2.14 -14.70 12.91
N ALA A 162 -2.06 -14.04 11.76
CA ALA A 162 -2.12 -14.70 10.46
C ALA A 162 -0.83 -15.45 10.11
N PHE A 163 0.32 -14.94 10.54
CA PHE A 163 1.63 -15.51 10.23
C PHE A 163 2.15 -16.49 11.28
N GLN A 164 1.89 -16.26 12.56
CA GLN A 164 2.30 -17.12 13.67
C GLN A 164 1.08 -17.87 14.22
N PRO A 165 0.92 -19.17 13.92
CA PRO A 165 -0.21 -19.96 14.39
C PRO A 165 -0.30 -20.00 15.91
N ASN A 166 -1.54 -19.96 16.43
CA ASN A 166 -1.83 -20.06 17.85
C ASN A 166 -1.90 -21.52 18.31
N ASN A 167 -1.04 -21.91 19.25
CA ASN A 167 -1.04 -23.20 19.93
C ASN A 167 -1.15 -23.05 21.47
N TYR A 168 -1.41 -21.85 21.98
CA TYR A 168 -1.40 -21.59 23.41
C TYR A 168 -2.71 -20.98 23.92
N TYR A 169 -3.24 -19.95 23.28
CA TYR A 169 -4.47 -19.30 23.73
C TYR A 169 -5.71 -20.08 23.34
N PRO A 170 -6.76 -20.15 24.20
CA PRO A 170 -7.98 -20.89 23.91
C PRO A 170 -8.72 -20.40 22.65
N THR A 171 -8.71 -19.10 22.40
CA THR A 171 -9.42 -18.51 21.28
C THR A 171 -8.50 -17.60 20.43
N HIS A 172 -8.94 -17.31 19.21
CA HIS A 172 -8.24 -16.35 18.34
C HIS A 172 -8.28 -14.94 18.92
N GLU A 173 -9.38 -14.56 19.54
CA GLU A 173 -9.63 -13.25 20.14
C GLU A 173 -8.68 -12.99 21.30
N GLU A 174 -8.49 -13.98 22.20
CA GLU A 174 -7.55 -13.87 23.32
C GLU A 174 -6.10 -13.74 22.82
N TYR A 175 -5.74 -14.48 21.78
CA TYR A 175 -4.42 -14.37 21.16
C TYR A 175 -4.21 -12.99 20.50
N LEU A 176 -5.19 -12.51 19.74
CA LEU A 176 -5.17 -11.19 19.10
C LEU A 176 -5.02 -10.07 20.13
N GLU A 177 -5.76 -10.12 21.24
CA GLU A 177 -5.71 -9.10 22.30
C GLU A 177 -4.37 -9.12 23.05
N ALA A 178 -3.80 -10.31 23.29
CA ALA A 178 -2.49 -10.45 23.91
C ALA A 178 -1.39 -9.78 23.04
N ILE A 179 -1.43 -10.01 21.72
CA ILE A 179 -0.52 -9.35 20.78
C ILE A 179 -0.78 -7.84 20.73
N ALA A 180 -2.05 -7.41 20.62
CA ALA A 180 -2.42 -6.01 20.58
C ALA A 180 -1.86 -5.25 21.80
N THR A 181 -1.95 -5.85 22.98
CA THR A 181 -1.40 -5.31 24.21
C THR A 181 0.14 -5.27 24.20
N ALA A 182 0.78 -6.35 23.78
CA ALA A 182 2.24 -6.46 23.79
C ALA A 182 2.92 -5.54 22.75
N MET A 183 2.22 -5.17 21.68
CA MET A 183 2.73 -4.28 20.62
C MET A 183 2.53 -2.78 20.93
N GLN A 184 1.67 -2.40 21.87
CA GLN A 184 1.46 -0.98 22.21
C GLN A 184 2.75 -0.20 22.49
N PRO A 185 3.73 -0.73 23.27
CA PRO A 185 4.96 -0.01 23.54
C PRO A 185 5.77 0.31 22.27
N GLU A 186 5.78 -0.57 21.25
CA GLU A 186 6.46 -0.32 19.96
C GLU A 186 5.77 0.79 19.19
N TYR A 187 4.44 0.74 19.09
CA TYR A 187 3.67 1.76 18.38
C TYR A 187 3.81 3.16 19.04
N GLU A 188 3.74 3.21 20.37
CA GLU A 188 3.91 4.45 21.11
C GLU A 188 5.34 5.00 20.99
N ALA A 189 6.38 4.13 21.00
CA ALA A 189 7.77 4.55 20.86
C ALA A 189 8.06 5.16 19.49
N ILE A 190 7.58 4.55 18.41
CA ILE A 190 7.69 5.08 17.04
C ILE A 190 7.06 6.48 16.96
N HIS A 191 5.84 6.63 17.49
CA HIS A 191 5.16 7.92 17.50
C HIS A 191 5.89 8.96 18.34
N ASN A 192 6.37 8.58 19.54
CA ASN A 192 7.07 9.47 20.46
C ASN A 192 8.43 9.94 19.91
N ALA A 193 9.05 9.15 19.03
CA ALA A 193 10.22 9.57 18.26
C ALA A 193 9.92 10.63 17.19
N GLY A 194 8.64 10.98 16.98
CA GLY A 194 8.19 11.96 15.99
C GLY A 194 7.89 11.36 14.61
N PHE A 195 7.99 10.05 14.45
CA PHE A 195 7.72 9.37 13.16
C PHE A 195 6.22 9.12 12.97
N ALA A 196 5.79 9.04 11.71
CA ALA A 196 4.50 8.46 11.39
C ALA A 196 4.58 6.94 11.54
N LEU A 197 3.62 6.34 12.24
CA LEU A 197 3.53 4.89 12.37
C LEU A 197 2.82 4.29 11.17
N GLN A 198 3.47 3.38 10.43
CA GLN A 198 2.77 2.52 9.49
C GLN A 198 2.46 1.18 10.13
N LEU A 199 1.21 0.77 10.03
CA LEU A 199 0.73 -0.53 10.46
C LEU A 199 0.53 -1.42 9.24
N ASP A 200 1.31 -2.50 9.14
CA ASP A 200 1.18 -3.45 8.04
C ASP A 200 0.08 -4.46 8.36
N CYS A 201 -0.97 -4.45 7.55
CA CYS A 201 -2.21 -5.20 7.77
C CYS A 201 -2.57 -6.11 6.58
N PRO A 202 -1.68 -6.96 6.06
CA PRO A 202 -2.03 -7.93 5.01
C PRO A 202 -3.03 -9.00 5.51
N ASP A 203 -3.22 -9.09 6.82
CA ASP A 203 -4.28 -9.88 7.45
C ASP A 203 -5.70 -9.45 7.04
N LEU A 204 -5.86 -8.21 6.58
CA LEU A 204 -7.17 -7.68 6.13
C LEU A 204 -7.49 -8.04 4.66
N ALA A 205 -6.55 -8.57 3.90
CA ALA A 205 -6.76 -9.02 2.51
C ALA A 205 -6.01 -10.31 2.18
N MET A 206 -4.67 -10.30 2.11
CA MET A 206 -3.85 -11.46 1.73
C MET A 206 -4.15 -12.71 2.58
N ALA A 207 -4.46 -12.54 3.86
CA ALA A 207 -4.74 -13.68 4.73
C ALA A 207 -5.97 -14.49 4.31
N HIS A 208 -6.88 -13.93 3.50
CA HIS A 208 -8.03 -14.64 2.94
C HIS A 208 -7.60 -15.88 2.14
N HIS A 209 -6.57 -15.77 1.32
CA HIS A 209 -6.08 -16.88 0.50
C HIS A 209 -4.79 -17.54 1.05
N THR A 210 -4.33 -17.11 2.25
CA THR A 210 -3.12 -17.64 2.90
C THR A 210 -3.37 -18.11 4.33
N GLY A 211 -3.15 -17.27 5.34
CA GLY A 211 -3.21 -17.62 6.76
C GLY A 211 -4.59 -18.07 7.25
N PHE A 212 -5.66 -17.55 6.67
CA PHE A 212 -7.07 -17.84 7.02
C PHE A 212 -7.84 -18.50 5.87
N GLN A 213 -7.16 -19.19 4.98
CA GLN A 213 -7.74 -19.82 3.79
C GLN A 213 -8.79 -20.92 4.07
N ASP A 214 -8.92 -21.37 5.31
CA ASP A 214 -9.92 -22.34 5.74
C ASP A 214 -11.26 -21.68 6.13
N LEU A 215 -11.32 -20.35 6.20
CA LEU A 215 -12.54 -19.62 6.52
C LEU A 215 -13.37 -19.35 5.27
N SER A 216 -14.69 -19.33 5.44
CA SER A 216 -15.57 -18.72 4.44
C SER A 216 -15.30 -17.21 4.33
N GLU A 217 -15.68 -16.61 3.22
CA GLU A 217 -15.52 -15.15 3.03
C GLU A 217 -16.23 -14.35 4.12
N GLU A 218 -17.43 -14.77 4.56
CA GLU A 218 -18.17 -14.11 5.63
C GLU A 218 -17.43 -14.17 6.96
N GLU A 219 -16.88 -15.35 7.31
CA GLU A 219 -16.07 -15.53 8.53
C GLU A 219 -14.78 -14.73 8.47
N PHE A 220 -14.14 -14.69 7.28
CA PHE A 220 -12.95 -13.85 7.06
C PHE A 220 -13.25 -12.36 7.28
N LEU A 221 -14.34 -11.84 6.70
CA LEU A 221 -14.72 -10.43 6.88
C LEU A 221 -15.07 -10.10 8.34
N LYS A 222 -15.70 -11.00 9.08
CA LYS A 222 -15.92 -10.85 10.54
C LYS A 222 -14.58 -10.79 11.28
N ARG A 223 -13.65 -11.68 10.96
CA ARG A 223 -12.30 -11.70 11.55
C ARG A 223 -11.54 -10.41 11.25
N ALA A 224 -11.55 -9.96 10.00
CA ALA A 224 -10.93 -8.69 9.59
C ALA A 224 -11.50 -7.49 10.36
N ALA A 225 -12.81 -7.47 10.63
CA ALA A 225 -13.44 -6.43 11.45
C ALA A 225 -12.93 -6.46 12.91
N HIS A 226 -12.81 -7.63 13.53
CA HIS A 226 -12.23 -7.78 14.88
C HIS A 226 -10.75 -7.38 14.91
N HIS A 227 -9.97 -7.66 13.83
CA HIS A 227 -8.58 -7.21 13.73
C HIS A 227 -8.47 -5.69 13.72
N VAL A 228 -9.38 -5.00 13.01
CA VAL A 228 -9.43 -3.52 13.02
C VAL A 228 -9.82 -2.98 14.40
N GLU A 229 -10.74 -3.62 15.11
CA GLU A 229 -11.10 -3.23 16.47
C GLU A 229 -9.93 -3.37 17.45
N ALA A 230 -9.23 -4.51 17.44
CA ALA A 230 -8.02 -4.73 18.24
C ALA A 230 -6.89 -3.75 17.88
N LEU A 231 -6.70 -3.46 16.58
CA LEU A 231 -5.75 -2.45 16.11
C LEU A 231 -6.08 -1.07 16.67
N ASN A 232 -7.34 -0.64 16.55
CA ASN A 232 -7.81 0.64 17.06
C ASN A 232 -7.58 0.78 18.57
N HIS A 233 -7.79 -0.32 19.31
CA HIS A 233 -7.48 -0.37 20.74
C HIS A 233 -5.98 -0.22 21.00
N ALA A 234 -5.15 -0.95 20.27
CA ALA A 234 -3.70 -0.90 20.42
C ALA A 234 -3.11 0.49 20.16
N VAL A 235 -3.65 1.23 19.19
CA VAL A 235 -3.15 2.58 18.81
C VAL A 235 -4.00 3.73 19.37
N ARG A 236 -4.83 3.48 20.41
CA ARG A 236 -5.79 4.47 20.91
C ARG A 236 -5.17 5.80 21.35
N LYS A 237 -3.90 5.80 21.78
CA LYS A 237 -3.17 6.98 22.24
C LYS A 237 -2.50 7.78 21.11
N ILE A 238 -2.37 7.22 19.91
CA ILE A 238 -1.67 7.84 18.79
C ILE A 238 -2.66 8.64 17.94
N PRO A 239 -2.35 9.90 17.58
CA PRO A 239 -3.21 10.69 16.69
C PRO A 239 -3.39 10.02 15.32
N ALA A 240 -4.60 10.05 14.77
CA ALA A 240 -4.93 9.39 13.51
C ALA A 240 -4.08 9.88 12.33
N ASP A 241 -3.79 11.18 12.28
CA ASP A 241 -2.99 11.83 11.23
C ASP A 241 -1.48 11.53 11.31
N ARG A 242 -1.03 10.86 12.37
CA ARG A 242 0.34 10.32 12.51
C ARG A 242 0.40 8.82 12.25
N MET A 243 -0.64 8.24 11.66
CA MET A 243 -0.69 6.83 11.34
C MET A 243 -1.10 6.57 9.88
N ARG A 244 -0.54 5.50 9.32
CA ARG A 244 -0.88 4.94 8.01
C ARG A 244 -1.11 3.44 8.15
N LEU A 245 -2.09 2.89 7.44
CA LEU A 245 -2.43 1.48 7.40
C LEU A 245 -2.15 0.96 6.00
N HIS A 246 -1.28 -0.03 5.90
CA HIS A 246 -0.99 -0.71 4.64
C HIS A 246 -1.75 -2.03 4.55
N ILE A 247 -2.56 -2.17 3.50
CA ILE A 247 -3.21 -3.41 3.11
C ILE A 247 -2.53 -3.98 1.88
N CYS A 248 -2.35 -5.30 1.82
CA CYS A 248 -1.64 -5.99 0.76
C CYS A 248 -2.34 -7.31 0.42
N TRP A 249 -2.29 -7.70 -0.86
CA TRP A 249 -2.81 -8.99 -1.34
C TRP A 249 -1.71 -10.01 -1.60
N GLY A 250 -0.45 -9.62 -1.48
CA GLY A 250 0.72 -10.47 -1.68
C GLY A 250 1.70 -9.86 -2.69
N ASN A 251 2.96 -9.68 -2.25
CA ASN A 251 3.99 -9.03 -3.08
C ASN A 251 4.77 -10.07 -3.91
N TYR A 252 4.12 -10.63 -4.91
CA TYR A 252 4.72 -11.58 -5.84
C TYR A 252 4.02 -11.52 -7.21
N GLU A 253 4.74 -11.83 -8.27
CA GLU A 253 4.16 -11.95 -9.60
C GLU A 253 3.51 -13.32 -9.72
N GLY A 254 2.18 -13.35 -9.60
CA GLY A 254 1.39 -14.57 -9.62
C GLY A 254 -0.01 -14.34 -10.15
N PRO A 255 -0.85 -15.39 -10.15
CA PRO A 255 -2.22 -15.34 -10.68
C PRO A 255 -3.11 -14.35 -9.95
N HIS A 256 -3.01 -14.26 -8.63
CA HIS A 256 -3.86 -13.41 -7.78
C HIS A 256 -5.36 -13.60 -8.02
N ASP A 257 -5.78 -14.82 -8.39
CA ASP A 257 -7.16 -15.16 -8.77
C ASP A 257 -8.05 -15.53 -7.56
N HIS A 258 -7.46 -15.61 -6.36
CA HIS A 258 -8.16 -15.79 -5.09
C HIS A 258 -8.15 -14.54 -4.19
N ASP A 259 -7.75 -13.40 -4.73
CA ASP A 259 -7.75 -12.14 -4.00
C ASP A 259 -9.18 -11.69 -3.66
N ILE A 260 -9.40 -11.31 -2.40
CA ILE A 260 -10.65 -10.67 -2.00
C ILE A 260 -10.71 -9.25 -2.58
N ALA A 261 -11.83 -8.88 -3.20
CA ALA A 261 -11.99 -7.56 -3.80
C ALA A 261 -11.92 -6.44 -2.74
N LEU A 262 -11.25 -5.32 -3.08
CA LEU A 262 -11.20 -4.12 -2.21
C LEU A 262 -12.59 -3.65 -1.78
N ALA A 263 -13.58 -3.76 -2.66
CA ALA A 263 -14.96 -3.38 -2.37
C ALA A 263 -15.56 -4.08 -1.13
N LYS A 264 -15.12 -5.31 -0.82
CA LYS A 264 -15.60 -6.08 0.33
C LYS A 264 -14.90 -5.68 1.64
N VAL A 265 -13.62 -5.34 1.57
CA VAL A 265 -12.81 -4.97 2.74
C VAL A 265 -12.79 -3.47 3.02
N ALA A 266 -13.03 -2.62 2.03
CA ALA A 266 -12.99 -1.17 2.19
C ALA A 266 -13.90 -0.63 3.32
N PRO A 267 -15.15 -1.12 3.52
CA PRO A 267 -15.98 -0.70 4.63
C PRO A 267 -15.36 -0.99 6.01
N ILE A 268 -14.53 -2.03 6.11
CA ILE A 268 -13.79 -2.40 7.32
C ILE A 268 -12.59 -1.48 7.50
N LEU A 269 -11.81 -1.26 6.42
CA LEU A 269 -10.65 -0.38 6.41
C LEU A 269 -11.00 1.05 6.82
N LEU A 270 -12.15 1.55 6.38
CA LEU A 270 -12.60 2.91 6.71
C LEU A 270 -12.92 3.08 8.21
N LYS A 271 -13.11 2.00 8.98
CA LYS A 271 -13.28 2.02 10.44
C LYS A 271 -11.95 2.03 11.19
N ALA A 272 -10.83 1.75 10.53
CA ALA A 272 -9.52 1.80 11.15
C ALA A 272 -9.16 3.24 11.53
N LYS A 273 -8.52 3.42 12.70
CA LYS A 273 -8.13 4.73 13.22
C LYS A 273 -7.09 5.47 12.36
N PRO A 274 -6.08 4.82 11.75
CA PRO A 274 -5.11 5.49 10.88
C PRO A 274 -5.78 6.35 9.81
N ALA A 275 -5.32 7.60 9.65
CA ALA A 275 -5.89 8.52 8.68
C ALA A 275 -5.48 8.20 7.24
N ALA A 276 -4.29 7.66 7.01
CA ALA A 276 -3.84 7.31 5.67
C ALA A 276 -3.99 5.82 5.39
N LEU A 277 -4.58 5.49 4.24
CA LEU A 277 -4.69 4.11 3.75
C LEU A 277 -3.70 3.92 2.59
N VAL A 278 -2.80 2.97 2.73
CA VAL A 278 -1.84 2.55 1.70
C VAL A 278 -2.44 1.36 0.98
N ILE A 279 -2.78 1.53 -0.30
CA ILE A 279 -3.50 0.54 -1.11
C ILE A 279 -2.79 0.28 -2.43
N GLU A 280 -2.84 -0.96 -2.89
CA GLU A 280 -2.37 -1.33 -4.23
C GLU A 280 -3.27 -0.69 -5.30
N ALA A 281 -2.70 -0.10 -6.33
CA ALA A 281 -3.43 0.50 -7.44
C ALA A 281 -2.61 0.60 -8.75
N ALA A 282 -1.47 -0.11 -8.84
CA ALA A 282 -0.61 -0.12 -10.02
C ALA A 282 -0.55 -1.48 -10.72
N ASN A 283 -0.63 -2.59 -9.99
CA ASN A 283 -0.58 -3.91 -10.58
C ASN A 283 -1.88 -4.27 -11.33
N PRO A 284 -1.83 -5.17 -12.33
CA PRO A 284 -2.97 -5.49 -13.18
C PRO A 284 -4.22 -6.03 -12.45
N ARG A 285 -4.06 -6.60 -11.26
CA ARG A 285 -5.20 -7.15 -10.49
C ARG A 285 -6.00 -6.06 -9.79
N HIS A 286 -5.32 -5.02 -9.28
CA HIS A 286 -5.91 -4.00 -8.41
C HIS A 286 -6.03 -2.62 -9.07
N GLU A 287 -5.34 -2.37 -10.21
CA GLU A 287 -5.39 -1.06 -10.89
C GLU A 287 -6.82 -0.57 -11.20
N HIS A 288 -7.77 -1.47 -11.48
CA HIS A 288 -9.16 -1.11 -11.78
C HIS A 288 -9.95 -0.64 -10.55
N GLU A 289 -9.51 -0.97 -9.33
CA GLU A 289 -10.25 -0.73 -8.09
C GLU A 289 -10.28 0.75 -7.66
N TRP A 290 -9.49 1.64 -8.31
CA TRP A 290 -9.65 3.08 -8.14
C TRP A 290 -11.10 3.54 -8.40
N SER A 291 -11.84 2.83 -9.24
CA SER A 291 -13.23 3.13 -9.59
C SER A 291 -14.20 2.97 -8.41
N LEU A 292 -13.84 2.19 -7.40
CA LEU A 292 -14.63 2.01 -6.17
C LEU A 292 -14.91 3.36 -5.50
N TRP A 293 -13.92 4.24 -5.47
CA TRP A 293 -14.01 5.54 -4.80
C TRP A 293 -14.98 6.53 -5.46
N ARG A 294 -15.53 6.20 -6.64
CA ARG A 294 -16.63 6.96 -7.25
C ARG A 294 -17.95 6.74 -6.51
N GLY A 295 -18.16 5.55 -5.95
CA GLY A 295 -19.38 5.16 -5.23
C GLY A 295 -19.20 5.16 -3.70
N LEU A 296 -18.02 4.81 -3.24
CA LEU A 296 -17.68 4.80 -1.82
C LEU A 296 -16.99 6.11 -1.45
N LYS A 297 -17.71 6.96 -0.70
CA LYS A 297 -17.14 8.24 -0.26
C LYS A 297 -16.01 8.01 0.75
N LEU A 298 -14.79 8.43 0.42
CA LEU A 298 -13.68 8.47 1.37
C LEU A 298 -14.00 9.51 2.49
N PRO A 299 -13.99 9.15 3.79
CA PRO A 299 -14.22 10.09 4.89
C PRO A 299 -13.26 11.30 4.82
N GLU A 300 -13.70 12.46 5.33
CA GLU A 300 -12.94 13.73 5.19
C GLU A 300 -11.60 13.72 5.94
N ASP A 301 -11.49 12.90 6.98
CA ASP A 301 -10.28 12.69 7.79
C ASP A 301 -9.33 11.64 7.20
N LYS A 302 -9.69 10.98 6.08
CA LYS A 302 -8.87 9.96 5.43
C LYS A 302 -8.11 10.49 4.22
N LEU A 303 -6.93 9.91 4.00
CA LEU A 303 -6.05 10.12 2.85
C LEU A 303 -5.82 8.77 2.16
N LEU A 304 -5.54 8.78 0.85
CA LEU A 304 -5.06 7.62 0.13
C LEU A 304 -3.57 7.79 -0.21
N ILE A 305 -2.76 6.84 0.23
CA ILE A 305 -1.42 6.62 -0.31
C ILE A 305 -1.60 5.54 -1.38
N ALA A 306 -1.68 5.99 -2.62
CA ALA A 306 -1.97 5.12 -3.73
C ALA A 306 -0.70 4.46 -4.27
N GLY A 307 -0.69 3.15 -4.39
CA GLY A 307 0.31 2.43 -5.15
C GLY A 307 0.20 2.84 -6.63
N VAL A 308 1.15 3.63 -7.11
CA VAL A 308 1.25 4.04 -8.52
C VAL A 308 2.44 3.40 -9.22
N ILE A 309 3.21 2.62 -8.45
CA ILE A 309 4.35 1.80 -8.88
C ILE A 309 4.09 0.36 -8.43
N ASP A 310 4.10 -0.58 -9.38
CA ASP A 310 4.11 -2.01 -9.12
C ASP A 310 5.46 -2.45 -8.53
N THR A 311 5.45 -3.28 -7.50
CA THR A 311 6.66 -3.77 -6.84
C THR A 311 6.95 -5.24 -7.10
N SER A 312 6.16 -5.90 -7.93
CA SER A 312 6.30 -7.30 -8.28
C SER A 312 7.06 -7.54 -9.59
N THR A 313 7.27 -6.51 -10.42
CA THR A 313 7.94 -6.60 -11.72
C THR A 313 9.12 -5.64 -11.86
N ASN A 314 10.07 -5.97 -12.76
CA ASN A 314 11.23 -5.12 -13.07
C ASN A 314 10.97 -4.08 -14.20
N TYR A 315 9.73 -3.91 -14.65
CA TYR A 315 9.40 -2.80 -15.54
C TYR A 315 9.48 -1.47 -14.78
N VAL A 316 10.21 -0.50 -15.34
CA VAL A 316 10.20 0.88 -14.84
C VAL A 316 9.02 1.59 -15.47
N GLU A 317 8.08 2.05 -14.69
CA GLU A 317 6.91 2.77 -15.15
C GLU A 317 7.29 4.09 -15.83
N HIS A 318 6.59 4.43 -16.92
CA HIS A 318 6.76 5.73 -17.55
C HIS A 318 6.13 6.82 -16.66
N PRO A 319 6.80 7.97 -16.41
CA PRO A 319 6.26 9.03 -15.56
C PRO A 319 4.86 9.53 -15.96
N GLU A 320 4.54 9.52 -17.26
CA GLU A 320 3.19 9.86 -17.73
C GLU A 320 2.12 8.87 -17.22
N LEU A 321 2.41 7.56 -17.22
CA LEU A 321 1.50 6.55 -16.68
C LEU A 321 1.29 6.75 -15.17
N VAL A 322 2.37 7.06 -14.45
CA VAL A 322 2.29 7.37 -13.01
C VAL A 322 1.42 8.59 -12.78
N ALA A 323 1.60 9.67 -13.56
CA ALA A 323 0.77 10.87 -13.47
C ALA A 323 -0.71 10.57 -13.75
N GLU A 324 -1.04 9.75 -14.75
CA GLU A 324 -2.42 9.34 -15.06
C GLU A 324 -3.06 8.56 -13.90
N ARG A 325 -2.33 7.65 -13.26
CA ARG A 325 -2.79 6.90 -12.08
C ARG A 325 -3.12 7.84 -10.92
N ILE A 326 -2.25 8.81 -10.64
CA ILE A 326 -2.46 9.85 -9.61
C ILE A 326 -3.69 10.71 -9.94
N GLU A 327 -3.78 11.22 -11.18
CA GLU A 327 -4.87 12.09 -11.61
C GLU A 327 -6.23 11.39 -11.54
N ARG A 328 -6.33 10.10 -11.89
CA ARG A 328 -7.56 9.31 -11.76
C ARG A 328 -8.10 9.33 -10.33
N LEU A 329 -7.24 9.06 -9.35
CA LEU A 329 -7.62 9.07 -7.93
C LEU A 329 -7.89 10.49 -7.44
N ALA A 330 -7.05 11.47 -7.79
CA ALA A 330 -7.21 12.87 -7.39
C ALA A 330 -8.54 13.48 -7.86
N HIS A 331 -9.03 13.10 -9.04
CA HIS A 331 -10.33 13.55 -9.54
C HIS A 331 -11.52 12.95 -8.77
N VAL A 332 -11.33 11.81 -8.12
CA VAL A 332 -12.40 11.11 -7.39
C VAL A 332 -12.42 11.49 -5.91
N VAL A 333 -11.26 11.47 -5.25
CA VAL A 333 -11.19 11.68 -3.78
C VAL A 333 -10.74 13.09 -3.39
N GLY A 334 -10.27 13.89 -4.34
CA GLY A 334 -9.67 15.22 -4.11
C GLY A 334 -8.14 15.16 -4.14
N ARG A 335 -7.51 16.07 -4.87
CA ARG A 335 -6.06 16.10 -5.10
C ARG A 335 -5.24 16.27 -3.82
N GLU A 336 -5.77 17.00 -2.84
CA GLU A 336 -5.11 17.21 -1.54
C GLU A 336 -5.18 15.98 -0.63
N ARG A 337 -5.79 14.90 -1.10
CA ARG A 337 -6.04 13.65 -0.34
C ARG A 337 -5.35 12.44 -0.95
N VAL A 338 -4.51 12.66 -1.98
CA VAL A 338 -3.73 11.61 -2.64
C VAL A 338 -2.25 11.86 -2.40
N ILE A 339 -1.55 10.81 -1.98
CA ILE A 339 -0.09 10.73 -1.90
C ILE A 339 0.32 9.61 -2.85
N ALA A 340 1.37 9.82 -3.64
CA ALA A 340 1.91 8.79 -4.51
C ALA A 340 2.79 7.83 -3.71
N GLY A 341 2.53 6.54 -3.84
CA GLY A 341 3.26 5.47 -3.16
C GLY A 341 3.54 4.28 -4.08
N THR A 342 4.01 3.19 -3.49
CA THR A 342 4.22 1.90 -4.16
C THR A 342 3.15 0.91 -3.72
N ASP A 343 2.82 -0.07 -4.56
CA ASP A 343 1.83 -1.11 -4.24
C ASP A 343 2.21 -1.86 -2.95
N CYS A 344 3.48 -2.24 -2.83
CA CYS A 344 4.04 -2.90 -1.66
C CYS A 344 5.51 -2.47 -1.45
N GLY A 345 6.27 -3.16 -0.60
CA GLY A 345 7.70 -2.97 -0.46
C GLY A 345 8.51 -3.67 -1.55
N PHE A 346 9.76 -3.25 -1.78
CA PHE A 346 10.68 -3.88 -2.75
C PHE A 346 11.55 -4.99 -2.15
N GLY A 347 11.56 -5.13 -0.83
CA GLY A 347 12.45 -6.05 -0.11
C GLY A 347 11.76 -6.75 1.06
N THR A 348 10.59 -7.35 0.84
CA THR A 348 9.68 -7.91 1.85
C THR A 348 10.36 -8.87 2.83
N PHE A 349 11.25 -9.74 2.34
CA PHE A 349 12.02 -10.70 3.15
C PHE A 349 13.49 -10.67 2.77
N ALA A 350 14.39 -10.75 3.75
CA ALA A 350 15.82 -10.86 3.51
C ALA A 350 16.16 -12.14 2.72
N GLY A 351 17.00 -12.00 1.71
CA GLY A 351 17.39 -13.12 0.85
C GLY A 351 16.32 -13.62 -0.12
N TYR A 352 15.17 -12.93 -0.19
CA TYR A 352 14.06 -13.27 -1.08
C TYR A 352 13.64 -12.05 -1.90
N GLY A 353 13.40 -12.24 -3.18
CA GLY A 353 12.91 -11.19 -4.06
C GLY A 353 13.62 -11.20 -5.42
N LYS A 354 12.98 -10.59 -6.41
CA LYS A 354 13.45 -10.55 -7.79
C LYS A 354 13.71 -9.14 -8.34
N ILE A 355 13.42 -8.12 -7.53
CA ILE A 355 13.61 -6.73 -7.99
C ILE A 355 15.06 -6.32 -7.75
N ASP A 356 15.74 -5.95 -8.84
CA ASP A 356 17.09 -5.42 -8.76
C ASP A 356 17.10 -4.09 -7.98
N PRO A 357 18.05 -3.89 -7.03
CA PRO A 357 18.12 -2.66 -6.24
C PRO A 357 18.22 -1.38 -7.06
N ALA A 358 18.92 -1.41 -8.19
CA ALA A 358 19.03 -0.24 -9.07
C ALA A 358 17.74 0.03 -9.83
N ILE A 359 16.99 -1.03 -10.20
CA ILE A 359 15.68 -0.92 -10.83
C ILE A 359 14.66 -0.35 -9.82
N ALA A 360 14.66 -0.80 -8.58
CA ALA A 360 13.79 -0.25 -7.54
C ALA A 360 13.92 1.27 -7.42
N PHE A 361 15.15 1.80 -7.38
CA PHE A 361 15.37 3.25 -7.33
C PHE A 361 15.01 3.98 -8.64
N LYS A 362 15.15 3.34 -9.80
CA LYS A 362 14.63 3.91 -11.07
C LYS A 362 13.10 4.01 -11.06
N LYS A 363 12.41 3.01 -10.50
CA LYS A 363 10.95 3.03 -10.33
C LYS A 363 10.52 4.15 -9.38
N LEU A 364 11.23 4.34 -8.25
CA LEU A 364 10.99 5.45 -7.33
C LEU A 364 11.23 6.81 -7.99
N ALA A 365 12.30 6.97 -8.78
CA ALA A 365 12.54 8.19 -9.55
C ALA A 365 11.41 8.48 -10.56
N ALA A 366 10.93 7.47 -11.28
CA ALA A 366 9.79 7.61 -12.19
C ALA A 366 8.50 8.03 -11.44
N MET A 367 8.32 7.56 -10.19
CA MET A 367 7.22 7.98 -9.32
C MET A 367 7.32 9.47 -8.98
N VAL A 368 8.50 9.95 -8.59
CA VAL A 368 8.75 11.37 -8.28
C VAL A 368 8.48 12.25 -9.51
N GLU A 369 8.97 11.88 -10.68
CA GLU A 369 8.70 12.59 -11.93
C GLU A 369 7.20 12.61 -12.26
N GLY A 370 6.52 11.47 -12.14
CA GLY A 370 5.07 11.36 -12.36
C GLY A 370 4.25 12.20 -11.38
N ALA A 371 4.63 12.24 -10.11
CA ALA A 371 4.01 13.08 -9.09
C ALA A 371 4.17 14.57 -9.40
N ALA A 372 5.35 14.98 -9.88
CA ALA A 372 5.60 16.35 -10.32
C ALA A 372 4.74 16.72 -11.56
N LEU A 373 4.60 15.83 -12.53
CA LEU A 373 3.70 16.00 -13.68
C LEU A 373 2.24 16.15 -13.25
N ALA A 374 1.74 15.25 -12.39
CA ALA A 374 0.40 15.29 -11.86
C ALA A 374 0.15 16.57 -11.06
N THR A 375 1.10 16.99 -10.22
CA THR A 375 1.04 18.26 -9.48
C THR A 375 0.84 19.45 -10.43
N LYS A 376 1.69 19.57 -11.44
CA LYS A 376 1.60 20.64 -12.44
C LYS A 376 0.23 20.70 -13.10
N ARG A 377 -0.39 19.56 -13.42
CA ARG A 377 -1.69 19.46 -14.07
C ARG A 377 -2.84 19.76 -13.12
N LEU A 378 -2.82 19.16 -11.94
CA LEU A 378 -3.89 19.29 -10.95
C LEU A 378 -3.96 20.68 -10.31
N TRP A 379 -2.81 21.39 -10.15
CA TRP A 379 -2.77 22.75 -9.60
C TRP A 379 -2.62 23.84 -10.68
N ALA A 380 -2.60 23.47 -11.97
CA ALA A 380 -2.67 24.48 -13.03
C ALA A 380 -3.95 25.30 -12.84
N ARG A 381 -3.81 26.64 -12.75
CA ARG A 381 -4.96 27.54 -12.73
C ARG A 381 -5.80 27.25 -13.98
N ALA A 382 -7.08 26.96 -13.81
CA ALA A 382 -8.00 26.86 -14.94
C ALA A 382 -7.86 28.11 -15.78
N LYS A 383 -7.41 27.99 -17.05
CA LYS A 383 -7.42 29.13 -17.99
C LYS A 383 -8.86 29.69 -17.96
N PRO A 384 -9.05 31.03 -17.76
CA PRO A 384 -10.40 31.60 -17.78
C PRO A 384 -11.06 31.16 -19.07
N LYS A 385 -12.21 30.49 -18.96
CA LYS A 385 -13.02 30.11 -20.14
C LYS A 385 -13.20 31.36 -20.95
N ALA A 386 -12.65 31.41 -22.17
CA ALA A 386 -12.84 32.52 -23.09
C ALA A 386 -14.35 32.81 -23.15
N LYS A 387 -14.75 33.99 -22.69
CA LYS A 387 -16.17 34.42 -22.79
C LYS A 387 -16.51 34.28 -24.26
N LYS A 388 -17.40 33.33 -24.62
CA LYS A 388 -18.01 33.28 -25.95
C LYS A 388 -18.55 34.68 -26.19
N LYS A 389 -17.93 35.42 -27.13
CA LYS A 389 -18.48 36.68 -27.58
C LYS A 389 -19.95 36.40 -27.96
N ALA A 390 -20.85 37.05 -27.24
CA ALA A 390 -22.26 36.99 -27.60
C ALA A 390 -22.37 37.43 -29.07
N ALA A 391 -22.90 36.55 -29.90
CA ALA A 391 -23.17 36.88 -31.28
C ALA A 391 -24.12 38.09 -31.28
N ALA A 392 -23.73 39.17 -31.96
CA ALA A 392 -24.56 40.35 -32.13
C ALA A 392 -25.94 39.94 -32.69
N PRO A 393 -27.05 40.50 -32.20
CA PRO A 393 -28.37 40.13 -32.68
C PRO A 393 -28.48 40.49 -34.15
N ALA A 394 -28.84 39.53 -34.97
CA ALA A 394 -29.08 39.69 -36.40
C ALA A 394 -30.13 40.80 -36.63
N ARG A 395 -29.74 41.81 -37.39
CA ARG A 395 -30.57 42.94 -37.77
C ARG A 395 -31.80 42.41 -38.52
N ARG A 396 -32.96 42.52 -37.89
CA ARG A 396 -34.26 42.20 -38.49
C ARG A 396 -34.50 43.12 -39.70
N THR A 397 -34.42 42.58 -40.92
CA THR A 397 -34.90 43.27 -42.12
C THR A 397 -36.44 43.18 -42.17
N ARG A 398 -37.07 44.35 -42.31
CA ARG A 398 -38.49 44.52 -42.46
C ARG A 398 -39.00 43.84 -43.73
N PRO A 399 -40.15 43.13 -43.75
CA PRO A 399 -40.73 42.62 -44.98
C PRO A 399 -41.40 43.71 -45.81
N THR A 400 -41.00 43.85 -47.04
CA THR A 400 -41.71 44.65 -48.04
C THR A 400 -42.89 43.85 -48.60
N THR A 401 -44.08 44.36 -48.40
CA THR A 401 -45.35 43.91 -49.01
C THR A 401 -45.26 43.99 -50.51
N ARG A 402 -45.56 42.92 -51.27
CA ARG A 402 -45.99 42.97 -52.65
C ARG A 402 -47.05 41.90 -52.91
N LYS A 403 -48.16 42.45 -53.55
CA LYS A 403 -49.47 41.88 -53.78
C LYS A 403 -49.50 40.66 -54.72
N LYS A 404 -50.48 39.79 -54.38
CA LYS A 404 -51.33 38.90 -55.18
C LYS A 404 -51.03 38.69 -56.70
N ALA A 405 -51.01 37.46 -57.10
CA ALA A 405 -51.84 36.97 -58.22
C ALA A 405 -52.06 35.46 -58.13
N ALA A 406 -53.25 35.04 -58.42
CA ALA A 406 -53.83 33.70 -58.30
C ALA A 406 -53.57 32.82 -59.55
N ALA A 407 -53.62 31.52 -59.39
CA ALA A 407 -54.22 30.51 -60.27
C ALA A 407 -53.80 29.11 -59.65
N ARG A 408 -54.68 28.38 -59.15
CA ARG A 408 -55.69 27.39 -59.63
C ARG A 408 -55.01 26.20 -60.39
N GLU A 409 -55.31 25.05 -59.85
CA GLU A 409 -55.65 23.74 -60.46
C GLU A 409 -54.51 22.76 -60.62
N ARG A 410 -54.59 21.49 -60.34
CA ARG A 410 -55.53 20.40 -60.04
C ARG A 410 -54.79 19.18 -59.64
N ILE A 411 -55.24 18.45 -58.62
CA ILE A 411 -55.81 17.09 -58.63
C ILE A 411 -55.00 15.99 -59.39
N SER A 412 -54.62 14.95 -58.69
CA SER A 412 -54.91 13.53 -58.91
C SER A 412 -53.81 12.66 -58.32
N ALA A 413 -53.99 11.93 -57.20
CA ALA A 413 -54.45 10.58 -57.02
C ALA A 413 -53.65 9.47 -57.76
N LYS A 414 -53.02 8.57 -57.01
CA LYS A 414 -53.13 7.09 -57.02
C LYS A 414 -51.96 6.51 -56.21
N ARG A 415 -52.18 5.84 -55.08
CA ARG A 415 -52.51 4.44 -54.83
C ARG A 415 -51.59 3.43 -55.55
N GLY A 416 -51.03 2.58 -54.74
CA GLY A 416 -50.60 1.22 -55.10
C GLY A 416 -49.36 0.75 -54.32
N ARG A 417 -49.54 0.09 -53.21
CA ARG A 417 -49.51 -1.35 -52.97
C ARG A 417 -48.24 -2.07 -53.44
N GLY A 418 -47.64 -2.75 -52.48
CA GLY A 418 -47.23 -4.15 -52.64
C GLY A 418 -45.82 -4.45 -52.08
N ARG A 419 -45.77 -5.05 -50.96
CA ARG A 419 -45.27 -6.39 -50.63
C ARG A 419 -44.04 -6.85 -51.40
N ARG A 420 -42.90 -7.03 -50.76
CA ARG A 420 -42.43 -8.30 -50.16
C ARG A 420 -41.31 -8.02 -49.20
#